data_2bd6bed21e81c7a51979371bf153ba75
#
_entry.id   2bd6bed21e81c7a51979371bf153ba75
#
_cell.length_a   1.000
_cell.length_b   1.000
_cell.length_c   1.000
_cell.angle_alpha   90.00
_cell.angle_beta   90.00
_cell.angle_gamma   90.00
#
_symmetry.space_group_name_H-M   'P 1'
#
loop_
_entity.id
_entity.type
_entity.pdbx_description
1 polymer ?
#
loop_
_entity_poly.entity_id
_entity_poly.type
_entity_poly.pdbx_seq_one_letter_code
_entity_poly.pdbx_strand_id
1 'polypeptide(L)'
;CARHGLMDERPAEKVERLLRPEPMTLAAAEKTIAMPIAKSCFGLGFKEEPLPFGDLRSEMLYELILCCICGGMSPLYRRLYDEGLTNPGFGGEVLRVDGCCCILFTGESDRPDTVRQLLLDEIERVRKEGVDREIFTLCKNEKYGQLIENLENVEDSASQMADFALAGQTVAQQITMLAGLTAEDADAALQHILRPERMAVMYIEPDGTAVEDEAEEETEE
;
A
#
# COMPACT_ATOMS: atom_id res chain seq x y z
N CYS A 1 23.83 -24.31 15.17
CA CYS A 1 22.75 -25.09 14.57
C CYS A 1 22.78 -26.55 15.07
N ALA A 2 23.84 -27.35 14.85
CA ALA A 2 23.92 -28.75 15.29
C ALA A 2 23.72 -28.93 16.82
N ARG A 3 24.24 -28.00 17.65
CA ARG A 3 24.12 -28.02 19.12
C ARG A 3 22.67 -27.89 19.63
N HIS A 4 21.75 -27.41 18.78
CA HIS A 4 20.32 -27.20 19.13
C HIS A 4 19.37 -28.09 18.30
N GLY A 5 19.87 -29.15 17.67
CA GLY A 5 19.06 -30.09 16.89
C GLY A 5 18.45 -29.49 15.60
N LEU A 6 18.93 -28.32 15.17
CA LEU A 6 18.42 -27.63 13.97
C LEU A 6 18.96 -28.24 12.66
N MET A 7 19.82 -29.26 12.77
CA MET A 7 20.38 -30.01 11.63
C MET A 7 19.78 -31.41 11.51
N ASP A 8 18.79 -31.75 12.32
CA ASP A 8 18.09 -33.02 12.18
C ASP A 8 17.29 -33.03 10.87
N GLU A 9 17.60 -33.99 10.01
CA GLU A 9 16.87 -34.23 8.74
C GLU A 9 15.48 -34.85 9.00
N ARG A 10 14.73 -34.31 9.96
CA ARG A 10 13.33 -34.72 10.08
C ARG A 10 12.55 -34.09 8.92
N PRO A 11 11.70 -34.89 8.22
CA PRO A 11 10.82 -34.29 7.23
C PRO A 11 9.98 -33.21 7.92
N ALA A 12 10.04 -31.99 7.42
CA ALA A 12 9.24 -30.88 7.94
C ALA A 12 7.76 -31.31 7.85
N GLU A 13 7.08 -31.39 8.98
CA GLU A 13 5.64 -31.54 8.97
C GLU A 13 5.05 -30.31 8.27
N LYS A 14 4.21 -30.56 7.25
CA LYS A 14 3.51 -29.51 6.56
C LYS A 14 2.56 -28.85 7.56
N VAL A 15 2.87 -27.62 7.97
CA VAL A 15 1.97 -26.83 8.81
C VAL A 15 0.79 -26.40 7.96
N GLU A 16 -0.40 -26.89 8.31
CA GLU A 16 -1.65 -26.42 7.70
C GLU A 16 -2.09 -25.14 8.42
N ARG A 17 -2.24 -24.06 7.66
CA ARG A 17 -2.76 -22.81 8.18
C ARG A 17 -4.29 -22.86 8.18
N LEU A 18 -4.89 -22.56 9.32
CA LEU A 18 -6.34 -22.40 9.44
C LEU A 18 -6.72 -21.00 8.93
N LEU A 19 -6.98 -20.91 7.64
CA LEU A 19 -7.51 -19.70 7.02
C LEU A 19 -9.04 -19.70 7.14
N ARG A 20 -9.59 -18.65 7.73
CA ARG A 20 -11.04 -18.42 7.71
C ARG A 20 -11.36 -17.63 6.44
N PRO A 21 -12.33 -18.08 5.63
CA PRO A 21 -12.80 -17.31 4.50
C PRO A 21 -13.35 -15.96 4.97
N GLU A 22 -12.79 -14.88 4.45
CA GLU A 22 -13.30 -13.54 4.70
C GLU A 22 -14.40 -13.22 3.67
N PRO A 23 -15.62 -12.87 4.11
CA PRO A 23 -16.68 -12.48 3.18
C PRO A 23 -16.30 -11.17 2.49
N MET A 24 -16.60 -11.04 1.20
CA MET A 24 -16.36 -9.81 0.43
C MET A 24 -17.31 -8.65 0.81
N THR A 25 -18.28 -8.91 1.66
CA THR A 25 -19.17 -7.89 2.20
C THR A 25 -18.49 -7.08 3.29
N LEU A 26 -18.81 -5.80 3.36
CA LEU A 26 -18.31 -4.90 4.40
C LEU A 26 -19.14 -5.07 5.68
N ALA A 27 -18.48 -5.11 6.84
CA ALA A 27 -19.15 -5.08 8.14
C ALA A 27 -19.73 -3.68 8.45
N ALA A 28 -19.02 -2.64 8.03
CA ALA A 28 -19.48 -1.25 8.07
C ALA A 28 -18.84 -0.49 6.90
N ALA A 29 -19.61 0.40 6.28
CA ALA A 29 -19.11 1.22 5.18
C ALA A 29 -18.37 2.47 5.69
N GLU A 30 -18.72 2.96 6.88
CA GLU A 30 -18.10 4.15 7.45
C GLU A 30 -18.08 4.05 8.98
N LYS A 31 -17.02 4.56 9.60
CA LYS A 31 -16.87 4.63 11.03
C LYS A 31 -16.04 5.87 11.41
N THR A 32 -16.50 6.62 12.39
CA THR A 32 -15.75 7.70 13.02
C THR A 32 -15.43 7.33 14.46
N ILE A 33 -14.21 7.60 14.89
CA ILE A 33 -13.77 7.45 16.28
C ILE A 33 -13.06 8.72 16.73
N ALA A 34 -13.20 9.08 18.00
CA ALA A 34 -12.45 10.18 18.61
C ALA A 34 -11.23 9.62 19.35
N MET A 35 -10.08 10.27 19.18
CA MET A 35 -8.81 9.90 19.82
C MET A 35 -8.00 11.14 20.20
N PRO A 36 -7.04 11.03 21.14
CA PRO A 36 -6.14 12.11 21.52
C PRO A 36 -5.08 12.38 20.43
N ILE A 37 -5.51 12.94 19.32
CA ILE A 37 -4.66 13.31 18.18
C ILE A 37 -4.82 14.81 17.89
N ALA A 38 -3.78 15.44 17.31
CA ALA A 38 -3.76 16.86 16.99
C ALA A 38 -4.54 17.20 15.72
N LYS A 39 -4.54 16.29 14.73
CA LYS A 39 -5.21 16.47 13.43
C LYS A 39 -6.04 15.25 13.07
N SER A 40 -7.13 15.50 12.35
CA SER A 40 -7.96 14.41 11.84
C SER A 40 -7.20 13.54 10.85
N CYS A 41 -7.32 12.23 11.05
CA CYS A 41 -6.79 11.22 10.14
C CYS A 41 -7.94 10.53 9.42
N PHE A 42 -7.68 10.05 8.22
CA PHE A 42 -8.64 9.24 7.48
C PHE A 42 -7.98 8.00 6.88
N GLY A 43 -8.79 6.98 6.69
CA GLY A 43 -8.41 5.79 5.96
C GLY A 43 -9.54 5.35 5.05
N LEU A 44 -9.23 5.14 3.77
CA LEU A 44 -10.14 4.52 2.80
C LEU A 44 -9.59 3.16 2.44
N GLY A 45 -10.31 2.09 2.80
CA GLY A 45 -9.92 0.72 2.51
C GLY A 45 -10.82 0.10 1.46
N PHE A 46 -10.24 -0.43 0.40
CA PHE A 46 -10.94 -1.21 -0.61
C PHE A 46 -10.64 -2.68 -0.38
N LYS A 47 -11.68 -3.47 -0.10
CA LYS A 47 -11.54 -4.90 0.09
C LYS A 47 -11.40 -5.58 -1.27
N GLU A 48 -10.31 -6.32 -1.44
CA GLU A 48 -9.99 -6.99 -2.71
C GLU A 48 -10.02 -8.50 -2.56
N GLU A 49 -10.14 -9.20 -3.70
CA GLU A 49 -10.01 -10.64 -3.70
C GLU A 49 -8.64 -11.06 -3.19
N PRO A 50 -8.55 -12.07 -2.31
CA PRO A 50 -7.28 -12.52 -1.78
C PRO A 50 -6.32 -12.94 -2.91
N LEU A 51 -5.12 -12.38 -2.89
CA LEU A 51 -4.08 -12.79 -3.82
C LEU A 51 -3.49 -14.14 -3.37
N PRO A 52 -3.22 -15.07 -4.31
CA PRO A 52 -2.52 -16.30 -3.99
C PRO A 52 -1.18 -16.05 -3.30
N PHE A 53 -0.78 -16.95 -2.41
CA PHE A 53 0.54 -16.86 -1.79
C PHE A 53 1.63 -16.90 -2.87
N GLY A 54 2.55 -15.93 -2.82
CA GLY A 54 3.63 -15.80 -3.80
C GLY A 54 3.23 -15.10 -5.11
N ASP A 55 2.00 -14.60 -5.25
CA ASP A 55 1.62 -13.76 -6.39
C ASP A 55 2.16 -12.33 -6.22
N LEU A 56 3.49 -12.22 -6.34
CA LEU A 56 4.18 -10.94 -6.27
C LEU A 56 3.95 -10.08 -7.52
N ARG A 57 3.49 -10.68 -8.64
CA ARG A 57 3.20 -9.94 -9.86
C ARG A 57 1.99 -9.03 -9.68
N SER A 58 0.90 -9.57 -9.15
CA SER A 58 -0.32 -8.79 -8.89
C SER A 58 -0.07 -7.73 -7.81
N GLU A 59 0.67 -8.07 -6.76
CA GLU A 59 1.04 -7.12 -5.71
C GLU A 59 1.84 -5.95 -6.28
N MET A 60 2.90 -6.21 -7.02
CA MET A 60 3.71 -5.19 -7.68
C MET A 60 2.91 -4.34 -8.66
N LEU A 61 1.99 -4.96 -9.41
CA LEU A 61 1.10 -4.25 -10.31
C LEU A 61 0.16 -3.28 -9.56
N TYR A 62 -0.40 -3.73 -8.42
CA TYR A 62 -1.26 -2.87 -7.59
C TYR A 62 -0.47 -1.70 -7.01
N GLU A 63 0.77 -1.93 -6.54
CA GLU A 63 1.65 -0.84 -6.08
C GLU A 63 1.94 0.19 -7.18
N LEU A 64 2.17 -0.27 -8.43
CA LEU A 64 2.36 0.64 -9.57
C LEU A 64 1.09 1.44 -9.88
N ILE A 65 -0.09 0.82 -9.79
CA ILE A 65 -1.38 1.51 -9.94
C ILE A 65 -1.53 2.59 -8.86
N LEU A 66 -1.22 2.26 -7.60
CA LEU A 66 -1.26 3.24 -6.51
C LEU A 66 -0.28 4.39 -6.72
N CYS A 67 0.93 4.09 -7.18
CA CYS A 67 1.91 5.12 -7.55
C CYS A 67 1.36 6.05 -8.64
N CYS A 68 0.65 5.53 -9.64
CA CYS A 68 0.02 6.36 -10.68
C CYS A 68 -1.13 7.21 -10.15
N ILE A 69 -1.91 6.73 -9.18
CA ILE A 69 -3.09 7.42 -8.63
C ILE A 69 -2.67 8.46 -7.59
N CYS A 70 -1.85 8.09 -6.62
CA CYS A 70 -1.55 8.91 -5.44
C CYS A 70 -0.07 9.01 -5.09
N GLY A 71 0.84 8.49 -5.90
CA GLY A 71 2.28 8.66 -5.69
C GLY A 71 2.71 10.12 -5.90
N GLY A 72 3.90 10.48 -5.43
CA GLY A 72 4.40 11.86 -5.43
C GLY A 72 4.46 12.53 -6.81
N MET A 73 4.47 11.74 -7.89
CA MET A 73 4.46 12.24 -9.28
C MET A 73 3.04 12.34 -9.85
N SER A 74 2.01 11.87 -9.14
CA SER A 74 0.63 11.88 -9.63
C SER A 74 0.02 13.29 -9.59
N PRO A 75 -0.87 13.62 -10.55
CA PRO A 75 -1.58 14.90 -10.53
C PRO A 75 -2.44 15.08 -9.28
N LEU A 76 -3.04 13.98 -8.78
CA LEU A 76 -3.84 14.02 -7.55
C LEU A 76 -3.00 14.41 -6.34
N TYR A 77 -1.85 13.74 -6.12
CA TYR A 77 -0.98 14.05 -4.99
C TYR A 77 -0.56 15.51 -5.00
N ARG A 78 -0.10 15.98 -6.18
CA ARG A 78 0.32 17.37 -6.35
C ARG A 78 -0.80 18.35 -6.02
N ARG A 79 -2.00 18.09 -6.51
CA ARG A 79 -3.18 18.93 -6.23
C ARG A 79 -3.50 18.96 -4.75
N LEU A 80 -3.55 17.79 -4.09
CA LEU A 80 -3.84 17.70 -2.66
C LEU A 80 -2.81 18.46 -1.84
N TYR A 81 -1.54 18.36 -2.21
CA TYR A 81 -0.45 19.06 -1.52
C TYR A 81 -0.49 20.57 -1.75
N ASP A 82 -0.62 21.01 -3.00
CA ASP A 82 -0.63 22.42 -3.38
C ASP A 82 -1.87 23.16 -2.79
N GLU A 83 -3.01 22.48 -2.66
CA GLU A 83 -4.23 23.01 -2.02
C GLU A 83 -4.21 22.90 -0.49
N GLY A 84 -3.15 22.37 0.11
CA GLY A 84 -3.03 22.14 1.57
C GLY A 84 -4.09 21.19 2.13
N LEU A 85 -4.56 20.25 1.31
CA LEU A 85 -5.57 19.26 1.69
C LEU A 85 -5.00 18.07 2.44
N THR A 86 -3.70 17.85 2.31
CA THR A 86 -2.99 16.75 2.97
C THR A 86 -1.53 17.13 3.23
N ASN A 87 -0.86 16.32 4.02
CA ASN A 87 0.57 16.40 4.30
C ASN A 87 1.35 15.33 3.48
N PRO A 88 2.69 15.31 3.55
CA PRO A 88 3.51 14.30 2.87
C PRO A 88 3.23 12.84 3.29
N GLY A 89 2.51 12.62 4.38
CA GLY A 89 2.12 11.29 4.84
C GLY A 89 0.93 10.67 4.09
N PHE A 90 0.31 11.41 3.14
CA PHE A 90 -0.75 10.84 2.31
C PHE A 90 -0.17 9.82 1.31
N GLY A 91 -0.77 8.66 1.25
CA GLY A 91 -0.36 7.63 0.30
C GLY A 91 -1.31 6.45 0.24
N GLY A 92 -0.97 5.53 -0.65
CA GLY A 92 -1.68 4.27 -0.82
C GLY A 92 -0.75 3.07 -0.59
N GLU A 93 -1.28 2.00 -0.01
CA GLU A 93 -0.56 0.76 0.22
C GLU A 93 -1.42 -0.46 -0.06
N VAL A 94 -0.77 -1.58 -0.38
CA VAL A 94 -1.40 -2.88 -0.55
C VAL A 94 -1.17 -3.69 0.72
N LEU A 95 -2.21 -3.91 1.50
CA LEU A 95 -2.19 -4.81 2.64
C LEU A 95 -2.57 -6.21 2.20
N ARG A 96 -1.63 -7.13 2.35
CA ARG A 96 -1.82 -8.52 1.99
C ARG A 96 -1.46 -9.43 3.16
N VAL A 97 -2.42 -10.25 3.53
CA VAL A 97 -2.23 -11.36 4.46
C VAL A 97 -2.91 -12.60 3.88
N ASP A 98 -2.60 -13.77 4.39
CA ASP A 98 -3.21 -15.01 3.91
C ASP A 98 -4.75 -14.93 4.01
N GLY A 99 -5.41 -15.07 2.88
CA GLY A 99 -6.88 -15.05 2.77
C GLY A 99 -7.52 -13.65 2.78
N CYS A 100 -6.73 -12.58 2.78
CA CYS A 100 -7.25 -11.22 2.73
C CYS A 100 -6.32 -10.32 1.90
N CYS A 101 -6.92 -9.45 1.10
CA CYS A 101 -6.23 -8.37 0.41
C CYS A 101 -7.04 -7.08 0.57
N CYS A 102 -6.37 -5.98 0.83
CA CYS A 102 -6.99 -4.66 0.95
C CYS A 102 -6.05 -3.62 0.37
N ILE A 103 -6.60 -2.68 -0.37
CA ILE A 103 -5.89 -1.48 -0.81
C ILE A 103 -6.32 -0.35 0.10
N LEU A 104 -5.36 0.29 0.78
CA LEU A 104 -5.59 1.37 1.72
C LEU A 104 -5.04 2.68 1.18
N PHE A 105 -5.79 3.75 1.40
CA PHE A 105 -5.31 5.13 1.27
C PHE A 105 -5.45 5.79 2.64
N THR A 106 -4.38 6.35 3.15
CA THR A 106 -4.35 6.98 4.48
C THR A 106 -3.72 8.35 4.41
N GLY A 107 -4.08 9.20 5.35
CA GLY A 107 -3.52 10.53 5.45
C GLY A 107 -4.16 11.36 6.57
N GLU A 108 -3.63 12.55 6.75
CA GLU A 108 -4.16 13.58 7.64
C GLU A 108 -4.76 14.71 6.81
N SER A 109 -5.90 15.22 7.22
CA SER A 109 -6.56 16.34 6.55
C SER A 109 -7.55 17.04 7.47
N ASP A 110 -7.62 18.36 7.36
CA ASP A 110 -8.70 19.15 7.97
C ASP A 110 -10.02 19.06 7.17
N ARG A 111 -9.94 18.48 5.95
CA ARG A 111 -11.08 18.29 5.02
C ARG A 111 -11.08 16.89 4.42
N PRO A 112 -11.18 15.83 5.24
CA PRO A 112 -11.03 14.44 4.76
C PRO A 112 -12.06 14.04 3.70
N ASP A 113 -13.29 14.56 3.77
CA ASP A 113 -14.31 14.30 2.75
C ASP A 113 -13.96 14.88 1.39
N THR A 114 -13.28 16.04 1.35
CA THR A 114 -12.79 16.62 0.09
C THR A 114 -11.70 15.74 -0.51
N VAL A 115 -10.76 15.25 0.30
CA VAL A 115 -9.71 14.32 -0.15
C VAL A 115 -10.33 13.03 -0.66
N ARG A 116 -11.28 12.46 0.08
CA ARG A 116 -12.03 11.27 -0.34
C ARG A 116 -12.67 11.46 -1.71
N GLN A 117 -13.38 12.55 -1.92
CA GLN A 117 -14.05 12.80 -3.20
C GLN A 117 -13.05 12.92 -4.36
N LEU A 118 -11.97 13.68 -4.17
CA LEU A 118 -10.93 13.85 -5.18
C LEU A 118 -10.24 12.52 -5.53
N LEU A 119 -10.00 11.68 -4.52
CA LEU A 119 -9.44 10.34 -4.74
C LEU A 119 -10.40 9.45 -5.53
N LEU A 120 -11.70 9.45 -5.18
CA LEU A 120 -12.70 8.68 -5.92
C LEU A 120 -12.86 9.16 -7.36
N ASP A 121 -12.84 10.46 -7.58
CA ASP A 121 -12.89 11.07 -8.93
C ASP A 121 -11.68 10.64 -9.76
N GLU A 122 -10.49 10.61 -9.15
CA GLU A 122 -9.27 10.16 -9.83
C GLU A 122 -9.30 8.66 -10.13
N ILE A 123 -9.73 7.82 -9.20
CA ILE A 123 -9.92 6.38 -9.44
C ILE A 123 -10.90 6.15 -10.60
N GLU A 124 -11.99 6.89 -10.64
CA GLU A 124 -12.97 6.80 -11.73
C GLU A 124 -12.39 7.28 -13.07
N ARG A 125 -11.60 8.36 -13.05
CA ARG A 125 -10.90 8.88 -14.22
C ARG A 125 -9.95 7.83 -14.80
N VAL A 126 -9.02 7.30 -13.97
CA VAL A 126 -8.05 6.29 -14.45
C VAL A 126 -8.72 5.00 -14.89
N ARG A 127 -9.86 4.63 -14.29
CA ARG A 127 -10.63 3.47 -14.74
C ARG A 127 -11.21 3.67 -16.15
N LYS A 128 -11.64 4.88 -16.50
CA LYS A 128 -12.22 5.21 -17.82
C LYS A 128 -11.17 5.47 -18.88
N GLU A 129 -10.14 6.21 -18.53
CA GLU A 129 -9.16 6.74 -19.49
C GLU A 129 -7.89 5.89 -19.57
N GLY A 130 -7.68 5.02 -18.58
CA GLY A 130 -6.43 4.30 -18.32
C GLY A 130 -5.45 5.13 -17.51
N VAL A 131 -4.40 4.47 -17.03
CA VAL A 131 -3.28 5.14 -16.37
C VAL A 131 -2.46 5.94 -17.39
N ASP A 132 -1.91 7.07 -16.93
CA ASP A 132 -0.99 7.85 -17.74
C ASP A 132 0.28 7.03 -18.02
N ARG A 133 0.64 6.87 -19.30
CA ARG A 133 1.75 6.01 -19.76
C ARG A 133 3.11 6.54 -19.33
N GLU A 134 3.26 7.85 -19.27
CA GLU A 134 4.49 8.49 -18.82
C GLU A 134 4.65 8.31 -17.30
N ILE A 135 3.62 8.61 -16.52
CA ILE A 135 3.61 8.41 -15.06
C ILE A 135 3.84 6.93 -14.73
N PHE A 136 3.19 5.99 -15.42
CA PHE A 136 3.41 4.55 -15.22
C PHE A 136 4.88 4.17 -15.44
N THR A 137 5.51 4.71 -16.46
CA THR A 137 6.94 4.47 -16.74
C THR A 137 7.83 5.04 -15.63
N LEU A 138 7.51 6.23 -15.13
CA LEU A 138 8.24 6.85 -14.02
C LEU A 138 8.09 6.03 -12.73
N CYS A 139 6.87 5.56 -12.40
CA CYS A 139 6.63 4.68 -11.25
C CYS A 139 7.41 3.36 -11.36
N LYS A 140 7.49 2.77 -12.55
CA LYS A 140 8.33 1.59 -12.78
C LYS A 140 9.81 1.87 -12.52
N ASN A 141 10.31 3.00 -12.99
CA ASN A 141 11.71 3.40 -12.80
C ASN A 141 12.02 3.65 -11.33
N GLU A 142 11.10 4.31 -10.60
CA GLU A 142 11.20 4.49 -9.15
C GLU A 142 11.26 3.16 -8.42
N LYS A 143 10.33 2.24 -8.71
CA LYS A 143 10.30 0.91 -8.11
C LYS A 143 11.56 0.11 -8.44
N TYR A 144 12.08 0.21 -9.66
CA TYR A 144 13.34 -0.40 -10.05
C TYR A 144 14.52 0.20 -9.25
N GLY A 145 14.55 1.52 -9.09
CA GLY A 145 15.54 2.20 -8.27
C GLY A 145 15.54 1.70 -6.82
N GLN A 146 14.36 1.57 -6.20
CA GLN A 146 14.19 1.02 -4.85
C GLN A 146 14.69 -0.42 -4.74
N LEU A 147 14.40 -1.27 -5.73
CA LEU A 147 14.90 -2.65 -5.76
C LEU A 147 16.43 -2.71 -5.80
N ILE A 148 17.08 -1.80 -6.54
CA ILE A 148 18.55 -1.74 -6.62
C ILE A 148 19.13 -1.17 -5.33
N GLU A 149 18.56 -0.09 -4.79
CA GLU A 149 19.00 0.53 -3.54
C GLU A 149 18.97 -0.46 -2.37
N ASN A 150 17.91 -1.26 -2.26
CA ASN A 150 17.81 -2.31 -1.25
C ASN A 150 18.92 -3.37 -1.38
N LEU A 151 19.49 -3.56 -2.57
CA LEU A 151 20.61 -4.50 -2.78
C LEU A 151 21.97 -3.93 -2.35
N GLU A 152 22.09 -2.63 -2.14
CA GLU A 152 23.32 -1.99 -1.67
C GLU A 152 23.51 -2.17 -0.15
N ASN A 153 22.41 -2.38 0.59
CA ASN A 153 22.44 -2.66 2.02
C ASN A 153 22.41 -4.18 2.25
N VAL A 154 23.36 -4.70 3.03
CA VAL A 154 23.49 -6.14 3.28
C VAL A 154 22.29 -6.72 4.05
N GLU A 155 21.75 -5.98 5.03
CA GLU A 155 20.64 -6.42 5.86
C GLU A 155 19.33 -6.42 5.05
N ASP A 156 19.08 -5.36 4.29
CA ASP A 156 17.91 -5.23 3.42
C ASP A 156 17.94 -6.28 2.30
N SER A 157 19.13 -6.50 1.70
CA SER A 157 19.35 -7.57 0.71
C SER A 157 19.02 -8.94 1.28
N ALA A 158 19.50 -9.24 2.48
CA ALA A 158 19.27 -10.55 3.09
C ALA A 158 17.77 -10.76 3.39
N SER A 159 17.09 -9.75 3.92
CA SER A 159 15.65 -9.78 4.20
C SER A 159 14.85 -9.95 2.90
N GLN A 160 15.14 -9.14 1.89
CA GLN A 160 14.47 -9.22 0.59
C GLN A 160 14.68 -10.57 -0.11
N MET A 161 15.92 -11.10 -0.07
CA MET A 161 16.21 -12.44 -0.61
C MET A 161 15.44 -13.53 0.11
N ALA A 162 15.29 -13.44 1.45
CA ALA A 162 14.53 -14.39 2.24
C ALA A 162 13.04 -14.34 1.89
N ASP A 163 12.46 -13.16 1.77
CA ASP A 163 11.04 -12.96 1.41
C ASP A 163 10.73 -13.53 0.02
N PHE A 164 11.59 -13.24 -0.96
CA PHE A 164 11.42 -13.79 -2.30
C PHE A 164 11.59 -15.32 -2.34
N ALA A 165 12.56 -15.85 -1.58
CA ALA A 165 12.77 -17.30 -1.50
C ALA A 165 11.57 -18.01 -0.85
N LEU A 166 10.93 -17.41 0.16
CA LEU A 166 9.68 -17.93 0.75
C LEU A 166 8.53 -17.95 -0.26
N ALA A 167 8.49 -16.98 -1.17
CA ALA A 167 7.54 -16.94 -2.28
C ALA A 167 7.97 -17.83 -3.47
N GLY A 168 9.08 -18.55 -3.36
CA GLY A 168 9.63 -19.40 -4.44
C GLY A 168 10.25 -18.63 -5.60
N GLN A 169 10.72 -17.42 -5.36
CA GLN A 169 11.23 -16.50 -6.37
C GLN A 169 12.64 -16.00 -6.01
N THR A 170 13.28 -15.34 -6.97
CA THR A 170 14.59 -14.70 -6.80
C THR A 170 14.50 -13.22 -7.13
N VAL A 171 15.46 -12.41 -6.65
CA VAL A 171 15.58 -10.99 -7.00
C VAL A 171 15.60 -10.76 -8.50
N ALA A 172 16.35 -11.59 -9.26
CA ALA A 172 16.41 -11.47 -10.71
C ALA A 172 15.06 -11.71 -11.40
N GLN A 173 14.25 -12.63 -10.86
CA GLN A 173 12.88 -12.85 -11.34
C GLN A 173 11.97 -11.65 -11.04
N GLN A 174 12.14 -11.00 -9.88
CA GLN A 174 11.39 -9.79 -9.54
C GLN A 174 11.71 -8.63 -10.50
N ILE A 175 12.99 -8.41 -10.80
CA ILE A 175 13.41 -7.40 -11.78
C ILE A 175 12.83 -7.70 -13.17
N THR A 176 12.88 -8.95 -13.59
CA THR A 176 12.32 -9.37 -14.89
C THR A 176 10.80 -9.20 -14.92
N MET A 177 10.12 -9.51 -13.82
CA MET A 177 8.69 -9.34 -13.67
C MET A 177 8.30 -7.87 -13.74
N LEU A 178 8.98 -7.00 -13.00
CA LEU A 178 8.77 -5.55 -13.05
C LEU A 178 8.96 -5.01 -14.46
N ALA A 179 10.03 -5.43 -15.15
CA ALA A 179 10.29 -5.03 -16.54
C ALA A 179 9.15 -5.43 -17.47
N GLY A 180 8.54 -6.59 -17.25
CA GLY A 180 7.44 -7.13 -18.05
C GLY A 180 6.05 -6.55 -17.76
N LEU A 181 5.87 -5.76 -16.68
CA LEU A 181 4.59 -5.10 -16.39
C LEU A 181 4.35 -3.94 -17.37
N THR A 182 3.12 -3.83 -17.86
CA THR A 182 2.70 -2.82 -18.82
C THR A 182 1.56 -1.97 -18.27
N ALA A 183 1.36 -0.80 -18.84
CA ALA A 183 0.23 0.05 -18.49
C ALA A 183 -1.12 -0.57 -18.89
N GLU A 184 -1.12 -1.43 -19.92
CA GLU A 184 -2.30 -2.22 -20.31
C GLU A 184 -2.65 -3.26 -19.23
N ASP A 185 -1.65 -3.85 -18.55
CA ASP A 185 -1.89 -4.73 -17.39
C ASP A 185 -2.56 -3.94 -16.26
N ALA A 186 -2.12 -2.69 -16.00
CA ALA A 186 -2.70 -1.81 -15.00
C ALA A 186 -4.15 -1.43 -15.35
N ASP A 187 -4.41 -1.07 -16.60
CA ASP A 187 -5.76 -0.75 -17.09
C ASP A 187 -6.70 -1.95 -16.94
N ALA A 188 -6.23 -3.16 -17.25
CA ALA A 188 -7.01 -4.38 -17.08
C ALA A 188 -7.29 -4.67 -15.59
N ALA A 189 -6.30 -4.52 -14.71
CA ALA A 189 -6.48 -4.72 -13.28
C ALA A 189 -7.47 -3.73 -12.66
N LEU A 190 -7.43 -2.46 -13.07
CA LEU A 190 -8.34 -1.41 -12.60
C LEU A 190 -9.83 -1.70 -12.88
N GLN A 191 -10.14 -2.58 -13.82
CA GLN A 191 -11.52 -3.00 -14.05
C GLN A 191 -12.06 -3.89 -12.91
N HIS A 192 -11.19 -4.43 -12.06
CA HIS A 192 -11.52 -5.41 -11.02
C HIS A 192 -11.25 -4.94 -9.60
N ILE A 193 -10.30 -4.02 -9.39
CA ILE A 193 -9.91 -3.49 -8.08
C ILE A 193 -10.48 -2.08 -7.83
N LEU A 194 -10.32 -1.60 -6.59
CA LEU A 194 -10.74 -0.26 -6.15
C LEU A 194 -12.24 0.02 -6.39
N ARG A 195 -13.05 -1.00 -6.20
CA ARG A 195 -14.51 -0.93 -6.43
C ARG A 195 -15.21 -0.15 -5.32
N PRO A 196 -15.99 0.91 -5.63
CA PRO A 196 -16.68 1.71 -4.62
C PRO A 196 -17.58 0.89 -3.69
N GLU A 197 -18.22 -0.16 -4.18
CA GLU A 197 -19.06 -1.06 -3.40
C GLU A 197 -18.30 -1.91 -2.37
N ARG A 198 -16.96 -1.94 -2.47
CA ARG A 198 -16.06 -2.65 -1.55
C ARG A 198 -15.24 -1.69 -0.68
N MET A 199 -15.59 -0.40 -0.70
CA MET A 199 -14.89 0.63 0.05
C MET A 199 -15.48 0.81 1.45
N ALA A 200 -14.63 0.82 2.45
CA ALA A 200 -14.92 1.27 3.80
C ALA A 200 -14.10 2.52 4.13
N VAL A 201 -14.67 3.41 4.91
CA VAL A 201 -14.01 4.66 5.34
C VAL A 201 -13.93 4.70 6.84
N MET A 202 -12.78 5.11 7.37
CA MET A 202 -12.58 5.42 8.77
C MET A 202 -12.07 6.84 8.92
N TYR A 203 -12.70 7.58 9.84
CA TYR A 203 -12.22 8.87 10.30
C TYR A 203 -11.79 8.76 11.76
N ILE A 204 -10.65 9.34 12.08
CA ILE A 204 -10.16 9.52 13.44
C ILE A 204 -10.14 11.02 13.67
N GLU A 205 -10.93 11.48 14.62
CA GLU A 205 -11.09 12.90 14.93
C GLU A 205 -10.44 13.23 16.29
N PRO A 206 -9.90 14.44 16.47
CA PRO A 206 -9.42 14.89 17.76
C PRO A 206 -10.53 14.84 18.81
N ASP A 207 -10.25 14.28 19.98
CA ASP A 207 -11.17 14.29 21.12
C ASP A 207 -11.01 15.54 22.02
N GLY A 208 -10.10 16.44 21.65
CA GLY A 208 -9.79 17.66 22.39
C GLY A 208 -8.87 17.48 23.59
N THR A 209 -8.34 16.29 23.81
CA THR A 209 -7.42 15.98 24.93
C THR A 209 -5.97 15.84 24.49
N ALA A 210 -5.65 15.97 23.20
CA ALA A 210 -4.28 15.96 22.72
C ALA A 210 -3.51 17.12 23.36
N VAL A 211 -2.41 16.81 24.04
CA VAL A 211 -1.43 17.80 24.47
C VAL A 211 -0.64 18.16 23.21
N GLU A 212 -0.65 19.44 22.83
CA GLU A 212 0.31 19.93 21.86
C GLU A 212 1.70 19.65 22.46
N ASP A 213 2.50 18.81 21.81
CA ASP A 213 3.92 18.69 22.16
C ASP A 213 4.50 20.09 21.99
N GLU A 214 4.76 20.76 23.13
CA GLU A 214 5.56 21.99 23.14
C GLU A 214 6.89 21.59 22.50
N ALA A 215 7.13 22.09 21.28
CA ALA A 215 8.43 22.01 20.66
C ALA A 215 9.40 22.64 21.66
N GLU A 216 10.21 21.82 22.34
CA GLU A 216 11.35 22.28 23.12
C GLU A 216 12.23 23.03 22.14
N GLU A 217 12.11 24.37 22.17
CA GLU A 217 13.14 25.25 21.63
C GLU A 217 14.42 24.95 22.42
N GLU A 218 15.28 24.12 21.86
CA GLU A 218 16.67 24.08 22.26
C GLU A 218 17.27 25.47 21.97
N THR A 219 17.17 26.32 22.97
CA THR A 219 18.01 27.52 23.08
C THR A 219 19.42 27.02 23.33
N GLU A 220 20.22 26.96 22.27
CA GLU A 220 21.68 26.94 22.35
C GLU A 220 22.14 28.22 23.07
N GLU A 221 22.72 28.05 24.28
CA GLU A 221 23.69 28.98 24.85
C GLU A 221 25.12 28.58 24.50
#